data_60b5542b3fce4e38aab5f04d35ef6547
#
_entry.id   60b5542b3fce4e38aab5f04d35ef6547
#
_cell.length_a   1.000
_cell.length_b   1.000
_cell.length_c   1.000
_cell.angle_alpha   90.00
_cell.angle_beta   90.00
_cell.angle_gamma   90.00
#
_symmetry.space_group_name_H-M   'P 1'
#
loop_
_entity.id
_entity.type
_entity.pdbx_description
1 polymer ?
#
loop_
_entity_poly.entity_id
_entity_poly.type
_entity_poly.pdbx_seq_one_letter_code
_entity_poly.pdbx_strand_id
1 'polypeptide(L)'
;MKTAPTVPSGLFSAPISLCYNKFIMPLEDIRNERLDKLASYRKAGFDVYPASVKRTHAIAEAHKNFSKLARAGKAVSLTGRVMALREHGGSTFANLKDESGMMQVYFKEDALGPKDYRLFLDTADIGDFIETSGHLFKTKRGEETLEVLEWRMLAKSLRPLPEKWHGLQDVEERFRKRYLDLVMNDEVKSRFLARTRLVS
;
A
#
# COMPACT_ATOMS: atom_id res chain seq x y z
N MET A 1 67.19 -15.63 28.39
CA MET A 1 66.70 -16.10 27.12
C MET A 1 65.33 -16.72 27.36
N LYS A 2 64.27 -15.97 27.05
CA LYS A 2 62.86 -16.45 27.14
C LYS A 2 62.31 -16.37 25.73
N THR A 3 62.01 -17.55 25.17
CA THR A 3 61.40 -17.76 23.87
C THR A 3 59.93 -17.32 23.90
N ALA A 4 59.56 -16.51 22.92
CA ALA A 4 58.16 -16.08 22.68
C ALA A 4 57.37 -17.21 22.04
N PRO A 5 56.05 -17.36 22.33
CA PRO A 5 55.22 -18.35 21.67
C PRO A 5 54.75 -17.90 20.32
N THR A 6 54.86 -18.79 19.36
CA THR A 6 54.41 -18.70 17.96
C THR A 6 52.89 -18.72 17.90
N VAL A 7 52.27 -17.75 17.25
CA VAL A 7 50.83 -17.69 16.95
C VAL A 7 50.58 -18.44 15.64
N PRO A 8 49.62 -19.39 15.57
CA PRO A 8 49.28 -20.05 14.31
C PRO A 8 48.40 -19.12 13.47
N SER A 9 48.87 -18.89 12.26
CA SER A 9 48.12 -18.20 11.18
C SER A 9 47.08 -19.17 10.59
N GLY A 10 45.84 -19.03 11.06
CA GLY A 10 44.70 -19.69 10.47
C GLY A 10 43.55 -18.69 10.39
N LEU A 11 43.65 -17.75 9.46
CA LEU A 11 42.53 -16.86 9.14
C LEU A 11 41.47 -17.67 8.38
N PHE A 12 40.42 -18.02 9.08
CA PHE A 12 39.15 -18.40 8.51
C PHE A 12 38.58 -17.16 7.77
N SER A 13 38.76 -17.17 6.47
CA SER A 13 38.01 -16.32 5.55
C SER A 13 36.57 -16.86 5.52
N ALA A 14 35.71 -16.35 6.41
CA ALA A 14 34.27 -16.56 6.29
C ALA A 14 33.78 -15.78 5.07
N PRO A 15 33.05 -16.41 4.15
CA PRO A 15 32.51 -15.69 3.00
C PRO A 15 31.45 -14.70 3.50
N ILE A 16 31.64 -13.43 3.15
CA ILE A 16 30.74 -12.29 3.42
C ILE A 16 29.35 -12.43 2.72
N SER A 17 29.07 -13.61 2.19
CA SER A 17 27.89 -13.93 1.38
C SER A 17 26.66 -14.37 2.20
N LEU A 18 26.70 -14.37 3.53
CA LEU A 18 25.61 -14.94 4.34
C LEU A 18 24.64 -13.94 4.97
N CYS A 19 24.73 -12.65 4.68
CA CYS A 19 23.85 -11.63 5.28
C CYS A 19 22.74 -11.11 4.38
N TYR A 20 22.49 -11.71 3.23
CA TYR A 20 21.41 -11.29 2.30
C TYR A 20 20.37 -12.38 2.02
N ASN A 21 20.16 -13.31 2.95
CA ASN A 21 18.97 -14.15 2.90
C ASN A 21 17.86 -13.49 3.73
N LYS A 22 17.30 -12.38 3.20
CA LYS A 22 15.99 -11.91 3.60
C LYS A 22 15.05 -13.09 3.33
N PHE A 23 14.53 -13.71 4.38
CA PHE A 23 13.52 -14.78 4.28
C PHE A 23 12.39 -14.26 3.38
N ILE A 24 12.42 -14.64 2.10
CA ILE A 24 11.28 -14.42 1.20
C ILE A 24 10.27 -15.45 1.66
N MET A 25 9.26 -14.99 2.40
CA MET A 25 8.14 -15.85 2.78
C MET A 25 7.56 -16.49 1.51
N PRO A 26 7.32 -17.81 1.51
CA PRO A 26 6.63 -18.48 0.41
C PRO A 26 5.30 -17.76 0.10
N LEU A 27 4.93 -17.71 -1.17
CA LEU A 27 3.71 -17.02 -1.61
C LEU A 27 2.44 -17.56 -0.91
N GLU A 28 2.42 -18.85 -0.60
CA GLU A 28 1.30 -19.49 0.10
C GLU A 28 1.22 -19.04 1.57
N ASP A 29 2.34 -18.80 2.24
CA ASP A 29 2.35 -18.32 3.62
C ASP A 29 1.82 -16.87 3.69
N ILE A 30 2.25 -16.02 2.75
CA ILE A 30 1.71 -14.65 2.62
C ILE A 30 0.19 -14.69 2.36
N ARG A 31 -0.24 -15.60 1.50
CA ARG A 31 -1.67 -15.78 1.20
C ARG A 31 -2.46 -16.23 2.43
N ASN A 32 -1.94 -17.17 3.20
CA ASN A 32 -2.57 -17.67 4.42
C ASN A 32 -2.65 -16.58 5.48
N GLU A 33 -1.57 -15.83 5.72
CA GLU A 33 -1.57 -14.67 6.62
C GLU A 33 -2.67 -13.66 6.23
N ARG A 34 -2.80 -13.36 4.93
CA ARG A 34 -3.84 -12.43 4.45
C ARG A 34 -5.26 -12.99 4.56
N LEU A 35 -5.45 -14.30 4.48
CA LEU A 35 -6.72 -14.96 4.78
C LEU A 35 -7.08 -14.85 6.28
N ASP A 36 -6.11 -14.99 7.16
CA ASP A 36 -6.29 -14.81 8.61
C ASP A 36 -6.66 -13.36 8.95
N LYS A 37 -6.00 -12.38 8.33
CA LYS A 37 -6.34 -10.95 8.45
C LYS A 37 -7.78 -10.69 7.96
N LEU A 38 -8.17 -11.30 6.84
CA LEU A 38 -9.53 -11.24 6.30
C LEU A 38 -10.55 -11.80 7.30
N ALA A 39 -10.25 -12.96 7.88
CA ALA A 39 -11.10 -13.59 8.89
C ALA A 39 -11.23 -12.71 10.15
N SER A 40 -10.14 -12.08 10.58
CA SER A 40 -10.11 -11.16 11.72
C SER A 40 -10.97 -9.91 11.47
N TYR A 41 -10.91 -9.33 10.27
CA TYR A 41 -11.75 -8.20 9.88
C TYR A 41 -13.25 -8.56 9.89
N ARG A 42 -13.61 -9.75 9.39
CA ARG A 42 -15.00 -10.27 9.47
C ARG A 42 -15.47 -10.50 10.90
N LYS A 43 -14.59 -11.05 11.76
CA LYS A 43 -14.91 -11.25 13.18
C LYS A 43 -15.15 -9.93 13.91
N ALA A 44 -14.53 -8.83 13.47
CA ALA A 44 -14.79 -7.50 13.98
C ALA A 44 -16.16 -6.93 13.55
N GLY A 45 -16.94 -7.66 12.73
CA GLY A 45 -18.31 -7.30 12.32
C GLY A 45 -18.38 -6.50 11.02
N PHE A 46 -17.28 -6.40 10.26
CA PHE A 46 -17.26 -5.63 9.01
C PHE A 46 -17.43 -6.52 7.77
N ASP A 47 -18.15 -5.98 6.78
CA ASP A 47 -18.23 -6.59 5.46
C ASP A 47 -16.94 -6.34 4.66
N VAL A 48 -16.40 -7.38 4.06
CA VAL A 48 -15.12 -7.32 3.36
C VAL A 48 -15.28 -7.01 1.88
N TYR A 49 -16.43 -7.28 1.31
CA TYR A 49 -16.74 -7.08 -0.10
C TYR A 49 -18.09 -6.37 -0.25
N PRO A 50 -18.21 -5.11 0.22
CA PRO A 50 -19.47 -4.39 0.16
C PRO A 50 -19.92 -4.18 -1.29
N ALA A 51 -21.21 -4.32 -1.54
CA ALA A 51 -21.78 -4.14 -2.87
C ALA A 51 -21.78 -2.68 -3.36
N SER A 52 -21.56 -1.71 -2.47
CA SER A 52 -21.57 -0.28 -2.78
C SER A 52 -20.49 0.49 -2.04
N VAL A 53 -20.07 1.61 -2.61
CA VAL A 53 -19.09 2.54 -2.04
C VAL A 53 -19.68 3.94 -1.88
N LYS A 54 -19.21 4.69 -0.89
CA LYS A 54 -19.64 6.06 -0.62
C LYS A 54 -18.68 7.10 -1.21
N ARG A 55 -18.02 6.79 -2.34
CA ARG A 55 -17.07 7.69 -2.99
C ARG A 55 -17.74 9.01 -3.39
N THR A 56 -17.20 10.14 -2.93
CA THR A 56 -17.68 11.48 -3.30
C THR A 56 -16.93 12.09 -4.47
N HIS A 57 -15.63 11.80 -4.60
CA HIS A 57 -14.74 12.37 -5.62
C HIS A 57 -13.77 11.30 -6.15
N ALA A 58 -13.36 11.45 -7.41
CA ALA A 58 -12.16 10.79 -7.92
C ALA A 58 -10.92 11.49 -7.35
N ILE A 59 -9.78 10.80 -7.25
CA ILE A 59 -8.55 11.38 -6.68
C ILE A 59 -8.09 12.61 -7.47
N ALA A 60 -8.11 12.58 -8.80
CA ALA A 60 -7.77 13.75 -9.62
C ALA A 60 -8.72 14.93 -9.40
N GLU A 61 -10.00 14.66 -9.17
CA GLU A 61 -10.98 15.69 -8.86
C GLU A 61 -10.76 16.30 -7.48
N ALA A 62 -10.39 15.48 -6.48
CA ALA A 62 -10.02 15.94 -5.16
C ALA A 62 -8.78 16.85 -5.20
N HIS A 63 -7.75 16.51 -5.99
CA HIS A 63 -6.59 17.38 -6.22
C HIS A 63 -6.98 18.68 -6.91
N LYS A 64 -7.75 18.62 -8.00
CA LYS A 64 -8.19 19.79 -8.74
C LYS A 64 -8.96 20.79 -7.87
N ASN A 65 -9.78 20.29 -6.95
CA ASN A 65 -10.62 21.08 -6.06
C ASN A 65 -10.05 21.22 -4.64
N PHE A 66 -8.79 20.82 -4.43
CA PHE A 66 -8.18 20.66 -3.10
C PHE A 66 -8.41 21.89 -2.19
N SER A 67 -8.02 23.07 -2.65
CA SER A 67 -8.13 24.31 -1.85
C SER A 67 -9.56 24.65 -1.46
N LYS A 68 -10.52 24.37 -2.34
CA LYS A 68 -11.95 24.58 -2.09
C LYS A 68 -12.49 23.58 -1.06
N LEU A 69 -12.17 22.32 -1.23
CA LEU A 69 -12.61 21.23 -0.35
C LEU A 69 -11.99 21.35 1.04
N ALA A 70 -10.69 21.65 1.13
CA ALA A 70 -9.99 21.85 2.39
C ALA A 70 -10.57 23.04 3.19
N ARG A 71 -10.87 24.16 2.52
CA ARG A 71 -11.51 25.32 3.19
C ARG A 71 -12.95 25.04 3.63
N ALA A 72 -13.68 24.24 2.85
CA ALA A 72 -15.07 23.91 3.19
C ALA A 72 -15.18 23.03 4.44
N GLY A 73 -14.10 22.37 4.85
CA GLY A 73 -14.07 21.47 6.01
C GLY A 73 -15.05 20.29 5.90
N LYS A 74 -15.59 20.03 4.69
CA LYS A 74 -16.49 18.90 4.47
C LYS A 74 -15.69 17.60 4.30
N ALA A 75 -16.21 16.52 4.86
CA ALA A 75 -15.62 15.21 4.68
C ALA A 75 -15.66 14.80 3.21
N VAL A 76 -14.52 14.31 2.72
CA VAL A 76 -14.34 13.78 1.38
C VAL A 76 -14.13 12.28 1.50
N SER A 77 -14.88 11.49 0.72
CA SER A 77 -14.69 10.04 0.66
C SER A 77 -14.01 9.65 -0.65
N LEU A 78 -12.87 8.95 -0.51
CA LEU A 78 -12.05 8.45 -1.59
C LEU A 78 -11.97 6.93 -1.53
N THR A 79 -11.86 6.31 -2.70
CA THR A 79 -11.66 4.86 -2.81
C THR A 79 -10.46 4.58 -3.69
N GLY A 80 -9.69 3.56 -3.35
CA GLY A 80 -8.54 3.18 -4.19
C GLY A 80 -7.78 2.00 -3.64
N ARG A 81 -6.73 1.64 -4.36
CA ARG A 81 -5.78 0.60 -3.98
C ARG A 81 -4.67 1.19 -3.12
N VAL A 82 -4.36 0.53 -2.02
CA VAL A 82 -3.20 0.84 -1.18
C VAL A 82 -1.92 0.44 -1.92
N MET A 83 -1.09 1.43 -2.26
CA MET A 83 0.17 1.21 -3.00
C MET A 83 1.41 1.28 -2.12
N ALA A 84 1.30 1.90 -0.95
CA ALA A 84 2.38 1.98 0.04
C ALA A 84 1.79 2.22 1.44
N LEU A 85 2.47 1.69 2.45
CA LEU A 85 2.19 1.92 3.87
C LEU A 85 3.49 2.31 4.57
N ARG A 86 3.43 3.32 5.43
CA ARG A 86 4.57 3.81 6.22
C ARG A 86 4.09 4.18 7.62
N GLU A 87 4.45 3.38 8.59
CA GLU A 87 4.10 3.58 9.99
C GLU A 87 5.09 4.52 10.68
N HIS A 88 4.58 5.40 11.53
CA HIS A 88 5.36 6.30 12.37
C HIS A 88 4.68 6.47 13.74
N GLY A 89 5.06 5.63 14.70
CA GLY A 89 4.45 5.66 16.04
C GLY A 89 2.93 5.48 15.98
N GLY A 90 2.16 6.40 16.58
CA GLY A 90 0.68 6.38 16.57
C GLY A 90 0.05 6.91 15.27
N SER A 91 0.75 6.85 14.13
CA SER A 91 0.23 7.31 12.85
C SER A 91 0.77 6.51 11.67
N THR A 92 0.00 6.43 10.59
CA THR A 92 0.38 5.71 9.37
C THR A 92 0.04 6.55 8.14
N PHE A 93 1.02 6.70 7.26
CA PHE A 93 0.81 7.24 5.92
C PHE A 93 0.60 6.12 4.93
N ALA A 94 -0.41 6.25 4.08
CA ALA A 94 -0.63 5.34 2.97
C ALA A 94 -0.77 6.12 1.66
N ASN A 95 -0.40 5.49 0.55
CA ASN A 95 -0.67 6.03 -0.78
C ASN A 95 -1.85 5.26 -1.38
N LEU A 96 -2.94 5.97 -1.63
CA LEU A 96 -4.16 5.44 -2.23
C LEU A 96 -4.18 5.80 -3.71
N LYS A 97 -4.31 4.80 -4.60
CA LYS A 97 -4.34 4.97 -6.05
C LYS A 97 -5.67 4.51 -6.62
N ASP A 98 -6.33 5.37 -7.40
CA ASP A 98 -7.47 5.02 -8.24
C ASP A 98 -7.11 5.05 -9.74
N GLU A 99 -8.10 5.05 -10.60
CA GLU A 99 -7.91 5.17 -12.06
C GLU A 99 -7.37 6.54 -12.49
N SER A 100 -7.67 7.59 -11.72
CA SER A 100 -7.43 9.00 -12.06
C SER A 100 -6.12 9.54 -11.49
N GLY A 101 -5.60 8.96 -10.39
CA GLY A 101 -4.40 9.46 -9.75
C GLY A 101 -4.04 8.74 -8.46
N MET A 102 -3.18 9.38 -7.68
CA MET A 102 -2.72 8.88 -6.38
C MET A 102 -2.74 10.02 -5.36
N MET A 103 -3.26 9.76 -4.16
CA MET A 103 -3.29 10.69 -3.04
C MET A 103 -2.71 10.04 -1.78
N GLN A 104 -1.99 10.84 -1.02
CA GLN A 104 -1.57 10.42 0.32
C GLN A 104 -2.77 10.47 1.26
N VAL A 105 -2.91 9.45 2.09
CA VAL A 105 -3.89 9.40 3.18
C VAL A 105 -3.17 9.18 4.51
N TYR A 106 -3.66 9.82 5.56
CA TYR A 106 -3.04 9.86 6.87
C TYR A 106 -4.00 9.31 7.92
N PHE A 107 -3.62 8.19 8.49
CA PHE A 107 -4.32 7.55 9.60
C PHE A 107 -3.65 7.97 10.90
N LYS A 108 -4.39 8.60 11.78
CA LYS A 108 -3.93 9.01 13.11
C LYS A 108 -4.77 8.33 14.17
N GLU A 109 -4.13 7.73 15.15
CA GLU A 109 -4.81 7.01 16.23
C GLU A 109 -5.82 7.91 16.98
N ASP A 110 -5.43 9.16 17.28
CA ASP A 110 -6.32 10.12 17.97
C ASP A 110 -7.56 10.48 17.14
N ALA A 111 -7.46 10.52 15.80
CA ALA A 111 -8.57 10.95 14.93
C ALA A 111 -9.51 9.78 14.59
N LEU A 112 -8.93 8.60 14.35
CA LEU A 112 -9.67 7.40 13.98
C LEU A 112 -10.21 6.64 15.19
N GLY A 113 -9.58 6.83 16.35
CA GLY A 113 -9.77 6.04 17.56
C GLY A 113 -8.87 4.81 17.62
N PRO A 114 -8.41 4.41 18.82
CA PRO A 114 -7.40 3.36 18.98
C PRO A 114 -7.87 2.00 18.45
N LYS A 115 -9.15 1.68 18.57
CA LYS A 115 -9.72 0.41 18.11
C LYS A 115 -9.67 0.29 16.57
N ASP A 116 -10.13 1.32 15.85
CA ASP A 116 -10.22 1.30 14.39
C ASP A 116 -8.84 1.50 13.76
N TYR A 117 -7.95 2.28 14.40
CA TYR A 117 -6.55 2.38 14.01
C TYR A 117 -5.82 1.05 14.15
N ARG A 118 -6.00 0.34 15.26
CA ARG A 118 -5.42 -0.98 15.47
C ARG A 118 -5.94 -1.99 14.46
N LEU A 119 -7.24 -2.00 14.21
CA LEU A 119 -7.86 -2.85 13.19
C LEU A 119 -7.25 -2.60 11.81
N PHE A 120 -6.99 -1.32 11.46
CA PHE A 120 -6.32 -0.96 10.20
C PHE A 120 -4.92 -1.58 10.13
N LEU A 121 -4.09 -1.41 11.16
CA LEU A 121 -2.72 -1.95 11.21
C LEU A 121 -2.71 -3.48 11.11
N ASP A 122 -3.63 -4.14 11.80
CA ASP A 122 -3.66 -5.60 11.89
C ASP A 122 -4.23 -6.25 10.61
N THR A 123 -5.01 -5.52 9.79
CA THR A 123 -5.75 -6.14 8.68
C THR A 123 -5.45 -5.57 7.30
N ALA A 124 -4.98 -4.32 7.18
CA ALA A 124 -4.71 -3.70 5.88
C ALA A 124 -3.32 -4.05 5.36
N ASP A 125 -3.23 -4.37 4.07
CA ASP A 125 -1.99 -4.67 3.37
C ASP A 125 -1.85 -3.86 2.08
N ILE A 126 -0.62 -3.75 1.59
CA ILE A 126 -0.35 -3.22 0.25
C ILE A 126 -1.05 -4.10 -0.79
N GLY A 127 -1.83 -3.47 -1.67
CA GLY A 127 -2.64 -4.12 -2.68
C GLY A 127 -4.13 -4.14 -2.38
N ASP A 128 -4.55 -3.95 -1.12
CA ASP A 128 -5.96 -3.91 -0.73
C ASP A 128 -6.68 -2.71 -1.34
N PHE A 129 -7.97 -2.87 -1.59
CA PHE A 129 -8.85 -1.75 -1.88
C PHE A 129 -9.55 -1.30 -0.62
N ILE A 130 -9.46 0.00 -0.35
CA ILE A 130 -10.11 0.63 0.80
C ILE A 130 -10.91 1.87 0.39
N GLU A 131 -11.89 2.18 1.19
CA GLU A 131 -12.58 3.46 1.22
C GLU A 131 -12.12 4.22 2.46
N THR A 132 -11.79 5.49 2.28
CA THR A 132 -11.39 6.40 3.36
C THR A 132 -12.21 7.67 3.30
N SER A 133 -12.72 8.12 4.43
CA SER A 133 -13.47 9.37 4.56
C SER A 133 -12.79 10.27 5.58
N GLY A 134 -12.68 11.56 5.27
CA GLY A 134 -12.01 12.51 6.17
C GLY A 134 -11.83 13.89 5.59
N HIS A 135 -10.90 14.66 6.13
CA HIS A 135 -10.62 16.04 5.77
C HIS A 135 -9.31 16.19 4.99
N LEU A 136 -9.35 17.04 3.97
CA LEU A 136 -8.15 17.36 3.19
C LEU A 136 -7.31 18.42 3.92
N PHE A 137 -6.01 18.21 4.01
CA PHE A 137 -5.04 19.15 4.55
C PHE A 137 -3.70 19.07 3.83
N LYS A 138 -2.86 20.09 3.99
CA LYS A 138 -1.46 20.04 3.52
C LYS A 138 -0.53 19.69 4.67
N THR A 139 0.34 18.72 4.44
CA THR A 139 1.40 18.38 5.38
C THR A 139 2.43 19.51 5.49
N LYS A 140 3.28 19.48 6.52
CA LYS A 140 4.39 20.45 6.66
C LYS A 140 5.32 20.51 5.45
N ARG A 141 5.40 19.43 4.67
CA ARG A 141 6.17 19.33 3.42
C ARG A 141 5.42 19.82 2.18
N GLY A 142 4.17 20.29 2.36
CA GLY A 142 3.33 20.79 1.27
C GLY A 142 2.55 19.70 0.51
N GLU A 143 2.58 18.43 0.95
CA GLU A 143 1.89 17.33 0.29
C GLU A 143 0.40 17.34 0.60
N GLU A 144 -0.43 17.23 -0.44
CA GLU A 144 -1.89 17.17 -0.33
C GLU A 144 -2.31 15.81 0.21
N THR A 145 -2.97 15.81 1.37
CA THR A 145 -3.22 14.60 2.16
C THR A 145 -4.65 14.61 2.67
N LEU A 146 -5.26 13.43 2.75
CA LEU A 146 -6.54 13.20 3.43
C LEU A 146 -6.28 12.68 4.84
N GLU A 147 -6.67 13.42 5.88
CA GLU A 147 -6.74 12.92 7.26
C GLU A 147 -7.96 12.03 7.41
N VAL A 148 -7.73 10.76 7.72
CA VAL A 148 -8.79 9.74 7.74
C VAL A 148 -9.51 9.76 9.08
N LEU A 149 -10.84 9.91 9.05
CA LEU A 149 -11.75 9.81 10.19
C LEU A 149 -12.49 8.46 10.20
N GLU A 150 -12.75 7.92 9.02
CA GLU A 150 -13.40 6.62 8.85
C GLU A 150 -12.74 5.87 7.70
N TRP A 151 -12.65 4.57 7.83
CA TRP A 151 -12.18 3.70 6.75
C TRP A 151 -12.95 2.38 6.73
N ARG A 152 -12.96 1.74 5.58
CA ARG A 152 -13.41 0.35 5.47
C ARG A 152 -12.70 -0.36 4.33
N MET A 153 -12.55 -1.67 4.47
CA MET A 153 -12.03 -2.51 3.40
C MET A 153 -13.11 -2.73 2.34
N LEU A 154 -12.73 -2.62 1.07
CA LEU A 154 -13.59 -2.89 -0.09
C LEU A 154 -13.24 -4.23 -0.74
N ALA A 155 -11.95 -4.57 -0.77
CA ALA A 155 -11.48 -5.87 -1.24
C ALA A 155 -10.09 -6.18 -0.70
N LYS A 156 -9.90 -7.38 -0.19
CA LYS A 156 -8.61 -7.90 0.27
C LYS A 156 -7.80 -8.48 -0.88
N SER A 157 -6.57 -8.01 -1.04
CA SER A 157 -5.61 -8.59 -1.97
C SER A 157 -4.93 -9.81 -1.34
N LEU A 158 -5.27 -11.01 -1.77
CA LEU A 158 -4.70 -12.24 -1.19
C LEU A 158 -3.28 -12.55 -1.67
N ARG A 159 -2.85 -11.95 -2.78
CA ARG A 159 -1.49 -12.07 -3.30
C ARG A 159 -0.80 -10.71 -3.25
N PRO A 160 0.49 -10.66 -2.86
CA PRO A 160 1.23 -9.40 -2.87
C PRO A 160 1.37 -8.86 -4.29
N LEU A 161 1.43 -7.53 -4.41
CA LEU A 161 1.85 -6.90 -5.66
C LEU A 161 3.35 -7.17 -5.88
N PRO A 162 3.81 -7.25 -7.14
CA PRO A 162 5.23 -7.31 -7.44
C PRO A 162 5.99 -6.13 -6.81
N GLU A 163 7.24 -6.37 -6.39
CA GLU A 163 8.08 -5.30 -5.84
C GLU A 163 8.28 -4.18 -6.88
N LYS A 164 8.16 -2.93 -6.44
CA LYS A 164 8.26 -1.75 -7.33
C LYS A 164 9.60 -1.67 -8.06
N TRP A 165 10.68 -2.14 -7.44
CA TRP A 165 12.06 -2.04 -7.95
C TRP A 165 12.50 -3.24 -8.78
N HIS A 166 11.98 -4.43 -8.48
CA HIS A 166 12.27 -5.69 -9.16
C HIS A 166 11.04 -6.28 -9.85
N GLY A 167 9.92 -5.52 -9.82
CA GLY A 167 8.66 -5.96 -10.40
C GLY A 167 8.81 -6.39 -11.85
N LEU A 168 7.77 -6.90 -12.43
CA LEU A 168 7.66 -7.47 -13.76
C LEU A 168 8.65 -6.91 -14.81
N GLN A 169 9.95 -7.30 -14.70
CA GLN A 169 10.99 -6.91 -15.66
C GLN A 169 11.01 -7.83 -16.84
N ASP A 170 10.71 -9.11 -16.61
CA ASP A 170 10.64 -10.10 -17.68
C ASP A 170 9.47 -9.78 -18.61
N VAL A 171 9.78 -9.63 -19.88
CA VAL A 171 8.83 -9.29 -20.96
C VAL A 171 7.76 -10.36 -21.09
N GLU A 172 8.14 -11.64 -21.01
CA GLU A 172 7.18 -12.75 -21.11
C GLU A 172 6.21 -12.76 -19.92
N GLU A 173 6.72 -12.56 -18.71
CA GLU A 173 5.89 -12.48 -17.52
C GLU A 173 4.92 -11.29 -17.57
N ARG A 174 5.35 -10.14 -18.10
CA ARG A 174 4.50 -8.96 -18.34
C ARG A 174 3.36 -9.26 -19.32
N PHE A 175 3.63 -10.04 -20.34
CA PHE A 175 2.60 -10.47 -21.30
C PHE A 175 1.62 -11.48 -20.67
N ARG A 176 2.12 -12.45 -19.91
CA ARG A 176 1.31 -13.47 -19.24
C ARG A 176 0.46 -12.89 -18.09
N LYS A 177 1.02 -11.93 -17.34
CA LYS A 177 0.36 -11.27 -16.19
C LYS A 177 0.03 -9.80 -16.50
N ARG A 178 -0.57 -9.54 -17.66
CA ARG A 178 -0.87 -8.19 -18.14
C ARG A 178 -1.64 -7.35 -17.10
N TYR A 179 -2.53 -7.95 -16.32
CA TYR A 179 -3.27 -7.28 -15.27
C TYR A 179 -2.35 -6.68 -14.17
N LEU A 180 -1.22 -7.33 -13.85
CA LEU A 180 -0.23 -6.76 -12.93
C LEU A 180 0.57 -5.63 -13.59
N ASP A 181 0.96 -5.80 -14.85
CA ASP A 181 1.67 -4.78 -15.61
C ASP A 181 0.84 -3.48 -15.72
N LEU A 182 -0.47 -3.57 -15.91
CA LEU A 182 -1.39 -2.43 -15.92
C LEU A 182 -1.52 -1.73 -14.55
N VAL A 183 -1.34 -2.46 -13.45
CA VAL A 183 -1.36 -1.88 -12.09
C VAL A 183 -0.05 -1.18 -11.76
N MET A 184 1.07 -1.77 -12.17
CA MET A 184 2.42 -1.33 -11.79
C MET A 184 3.02 -0.30 -12.73
N ASN A 185 2.62 -0.30 -14.01
CA ASN A 185 3.20 0.51 -15.07
C ASN A 185 2.17 1.47 -15.68
N ASP A 186 2.24 2.74 -15.28
CA ASP A 186 1.30 3.77 -15.74
C ASP A 186 1.43 4.08 -17.24
N GLU A 187 2.62 3.91 -17.84
CA GLU A 187 2.82 4.10 -19.26
C GLU A 187 2.08 3.02 -20.06
N VAL A 188 2.17 1.76 -19.63
CA VAL A 188 1.42 0.66 -20.27
C VAL A 188 -0.07 0.88 -20.10
N LYS A 189 -0.51 1.24 -18.89
CA LYS A 189 -1.93 1.56 -18.61
C LYS A 189 -2.45 2.65 -19.56
N SER A 190 -1.72 3.75 -19.74
CA SER A 190 -2.15 4.86 -20.60
C SER A 190 -2.25 4.46 -22.07
N ARG A 191 -1.34 3.61 -22.58
CA ARG A 191 -1.42 3.05 -23.95
C ARG A 191 -2.68 2.20 -24.14
N PHE A 192 -3.02 1.35 -23.16
CA PHE A 192 -4.24 0.54 -23.23
C PHE A 192 -5.51 1.40 -23.17
N LEU A 193 -5.54 2.42 -22.31
CA LEU A 193 -6.66 3.38 -22.27
C LEU A 193 -6.84 4.14 -23.58
N ALA A 194 -5.73 4.60 -24.18
CA ALA A 194 -5.77 5.26 -25.49
C ALA A 194 -6.33 4.31 -26.57
N ARG A 195 -5.86 3.05 -26.58
CA ARG A 195 -6.37 2.03 -27.51
C ARG A 195 -7.88 1.78 -27.34
N THR A 196 -8.35 1.64 -26.09
CA THR A 196 -9.77 1.45 -25.80
C THR A 196 -10.61 2.61 -26.35
N ARG A 197 -10.15 3.86 -26.14
CA ARG A 197 -10.85 5.05 -26.64
C ARG A 197 -10.90 5.15 -28.17
N LEU A 198 -9.94 4.55 -28.88
CA LEU A 198 -9.90 4.56 -30.34
C LEU A 198 -10.84 3.49 -30.96
N VAL A 199 -11.17 2.44 -30.19
CA VAL A 199 -11.97 1.30 -30.66
C VAL A 199 -13.43 1.41 -30.19
N SER A 200 -13.71 2.22 -29.14
CA SER A 200 -15.06 2.49 -28.63
C SER A 200 -15.76 3.60 -29.40
#